data_625c6f9876fd46ac1b5a51ed62054f65
#
_entry.id   625c6f9876fd46ac1b5a51ed62054f65
#
_cell.length_a   1.000
_cell.length_b   1.000
_cell.length_c   1.000
_cell.angle_alpha   90.00
_cell.angle_beta   90.00
_cell.angle_gamma   90.00
#
_symmetry.space_group_name_H-M   'P 1'
#
loop_
_entity.id
_entity.type
_entity.pdbx_description
1 polymer ?
#
loop_
_entity_poly.entity_id
_entity_poly.type
_entity_poly.pdbx_seq_one_letter_code
_entity_poly.pdbx_strand_id
1 'polypeptide(L)'
;MRCPFCKSLSTKRNGKRVVLSIGFDRKTTKQVQRYQCKECKRTFSKRKDSHKHYSSGFKRELVRMHIEERMSFRVISKRLRERFEIKASPSYLCLLFNETIKAVKSSKQIKEECQPGWEGYLIVDDKMINIKGKKKVSLIAKDKSGDIVHEELFNYAEQNNYDEFFRFIKRRLNYPFKGITTDLAPMLSKSIKTVLAEGITHQLCLKHSLDNIYRMVKYQSLKVKLNKLEREVQTNKKKFPVAKQQELIKLKGAIEEIDELIKLIKKFLWQQNKSKSKRAFKGLTEKYSEKYPVVIEFLIKNKKGLLAHQNDKNIPKTNNDAENTNRQLKRRLKTIDAFQSKLNAENYLIIFCNYLRMKPYTDCRKHRSYKNGYSPLQLCKAKIKTNDWVKFSLNY
;
A
#
# COMPACT_ATOMS: atom_id res chain seq x y z
N MET A 1 3.28 -44.73 17.00
CA MET A 1 3.61 -43.39 16.50
C MET A 1 4.85 -43.46 15.65
N ARG A 2 4.91 -42.76 14.49
CA ARG A 2 6.08 -42.88 13.58
C ARG A 2 7.24 -42.06 14.09
N CYS A 3 8.44 -42.67 14.15
CA CYS A 3 9.67 -41.98 14.55
C CYS A 3 10.04 -40.90 13.52
N PRO A 4 10.28 -39.63 13.91
CA PRO A 4 10.61 -38.56 12.95
C PRO A 4 12.03 -38.71 12.37
N PHE A 5 12.88 -39.53 13.00
CA PHE A 5 14.29 -39.72 12.62
C PHE A 5 14.50 -40.87 11.62
N CYS A 6 14.00 -42.07 11.97
CA CYS A 6 14.20 -43.30 11.14
C CYS A 6 12.87 -43.78 10.50
N LYS A 7 11.75 -43.08 10.71
CA LYS A 7 10.44 -43.44 10.15
C LYS A 7 9.82 -44.74 10.65
N SER A 8 10.46 -45.45 11.56
CA SER A 8 9.93 -46.69 12.16
C SER A 8 8.64 -46.45 12.94
N LEU A 9 7.72 -47.40 12.91
CA LEU A 9 6.48 -47.41 13.70
C LEU A 9 6.69 -47.96 15.10
N SER A 10 7.82 -48.66 15.35
CA SER A 10 8.16 -49.30 16.62
C SER A 10 8.62 -48.27 17.65
N THR A 11 7.67 -47.71 18.38
CA THR A 11 7.93 -46.68 19.40
C THR A 11 7.21 -47.02 20.70
N LYS A 12 7.86 -46.71 21.85
CA LYS A 12 7.24 -46.84 23.19
C LYS A 12 7.09 -45.48 23.87
N ARG A 13 6.13 -45.34 24.78
CA ARG A 13 6.01 -44.17 25.65
C ARG A 13 7.23 -44.09 26.57
N ASN A 14 7.81 -42.90 26.71
CA ASN A 14 9.01 -42.65 27.51
C ASN A 14 8.81 -41.42 28.41
N GLY A 15 7.91 -41.55 29.39
CA GLY A 15 7.62 -40.52 30.34
C GLY A 15 6.93 -39.27 29.73
N LYS A 16 6.79 -38.26 30.52
CA LYS A 16 6.26 -36.95 30.13
C LYS A 16 7.30 -35.86 30.37
N ARG A 17 7.29 -34.81 29.58
CA ARG A 17 8.08 -33.60 29.87
C ARG A 17 7.13 -32.41 30.11
N VAL A 18 7.56 -31.52 30.98
CA VAL A 18 6.86 -30.25 31.21
C VAL A 18 7.29 -29.26 30.13
N VAL A 19 6.33 -28.65 29.47
CA VAL A 19 6.55 -27.58 28.47
C VAL A 19 5.89 -26.32 28.98
N LEU A 20 6.64 -25.22 29.00
CA LEU A 20 6.12 -23.91 29.36
C LEU A 20 5.32 -23.34 28.18
N SER A 21 4.03 -23.11 28.38
CA SER A 21 3.19 -22.37 27.43
C SER A 21 3.09 -20.91 27.88
N ILE A 22 3.52 -19.99 27.01
CA ILE A 22 3.52 -18.56 27.27
C ILE A 22 2.30 -17.94 26.58
N GLY A 23 1.34 -17.49 27.37
CA GLY A 23 0.25 -16.60 26.97
C GLY A 23 0.68 -15.14 27.14
N PHE A 24 -0.16 -14.22 26.75
CA PHE A 24 0.10 -12.78 26.96
C PHE A 24 -0.20 -12.37 28.40
N ASP A 25 -1.24 -12.96 28.97
CA ASP A 25 -1.78 -12.72 30.31
C ASP A 25 -1.21 -13.67 31.37
N ARG A 26 -0.73 -14.84 30.99
CA ARG A 26 -0.27 -15.87 31.92
C ARG A 26 0.74 -16.85 31.30
N LYS A 27 1.57 -17.41 32.17
CA LYS A 27 2.42 -18.56 31.89
C LYS A 27 1.74 -19.81 32.43
N THR A 28 1.60 -20.84 31.62
CA THR A 28 1.04 -22.12 32.00
C THR A 28 2.01 -23.25 31.69
N THR A 29 2.04 -24.28 32.50
CA THR A 29 2.80 -25.49 32.23
C THR A 29 1.90 -26.56 31.63
N LYS A 30 2.40 -27.26 30.63
CA LYS A 30 1.71 -28.39 29.98
C LYS A 30 2.58 -29.62 29.95
N GLN A 31 2.05 -30.74 30.37
CA GLN A 31 2.74 -32.02 30.22
C GLN A 31 2.57 -32.56 28.80
N VAL A 32 3.67 -32.92 28.16
CA VAL A 32 3.69 -33.48 26.79
C VAL A 32 4.32 -34.88 26.84
N GLN A 33 3.60 -35.84 26.26
CA GLN A 33 4.08 -37.22 26.18
C GLN A 33 5.36 -37.33 25.34
N ARG A 34 6.40 -37.96 25.87
CA ARG A 34 7.63 -38.37 25.16
C ARG A 34 7.49 -39.78 24.66
N TYR A 35 8.19 -40.08 23.57
CA TYR A 35 8.30 -41.38 22.96
C TYR A 35 9.78 -41.71 22.72
N GLN A 36 10.12 -42.98 22.75
CA GLN A 36 11.41 -43.49 22.35
C GLN A 36 11.22 -44.48 21.21
N CYS A 37 11.99 -44.30 20.14
CA CYS A 37 12.06 -45.30 19.07
C CYS A 37 12.79 -46.53 19.56
N LYS A 38 12.21 -47.73 19.35
CA LYS A 38 12.85 -48.99 19.72
C LYS A 38 14.07 -49.35 18.85
N GLU A 39 14.10 -48.84 17.61
CA GLU A 39 15.17 -49.08 16.65
C GLU A 39 16.32 -48.08 16.79
N CYS A 40 16.10 -46.81 16.48
CA CYS A 40 17.14 -45.79 16.54
C CYS A 40 17.42 -45.25 17.97
N LYS A 41 16.70 -45.72 18.98
CA LYS A 41 16.82 -45.37 20.41
C LYS A 41 16.60 -43.88 20.73
N ARG A 42 16.40 -43.03 19.71
CA ARG A 42 16.18 -41.57 19.90
C ARG A 42 14.84 -41.30 20.54
N THR A 43 14.83 -40.30 21.43
CA THR A 43 13.58 -39.82 22.07
C THR A 43 13.02 -38.62 21.33
N PHE A 44 11.71 -38.54 21.25
CA PHE A 44 10.99 -37.45 20.61
C PHE A 44 9.63 -37.21 21.27
N SER A 45 8.99 -36.11 20.98
CA SER A 45 7.63 -35.84 21.33
C SER A 45 6.80 -35.56 20.08
N LYS A 46 5.48 -35.64 20.16
CA LYS A 46 4.55 -35.42 19.03
C LYS A 46 4.72 -34.03 18.40
N ARG A 47 5.23 -33.08 19.18
CA ARG A 47 5.52 -31.71 18.72
C ARG A 47 7.05 -31.53 18.59
N LYS A 48 7.48 -30.89 17.50
CA LYS A 48 8.85 -30.34 17.34
C LYS A 48 8.98 -29.11 18.24
N ASP A 49 9.03 -29.28 19.56
CA ASP A 49 8.94 -28.13 20.44
C ASP A 49 10.32 -27.73 21.01
N SER A 50 10.66 -26.46 20.79
CA SER A 50 11.51 -25.72 21.72
C SER A 50 10.91 -25.79 23.14
N HIS A 51 11.72 -25.64 24.17
CA HIS A 51 11.28 -25.63 25.57
C HIS A 51 10.23 -24.58 25.94
N LYS A 52 10.00 -23.60 25.04
CA LYS A 52 9.01 -22.53 25.20
C LYS A 52 7.99 -22.58 24.06
N HIS A 53 6.72 -22.65 24.39
CA HIS A 53 5.61 -22.62 23.45
C HIS A 53 4.79 -21.34 23.64
N TYR A 54 4.73 -20.49 22.62
CA TYR A 54 3.87 -19.32 22.62
C TYR A 54 2.48 -19.69 22.14
N SER A 55 1.46 -19.28 22.90
CA SER A 55 0.04 -19.54 22.58
C SER A 55 -0.36 -18.84 21.28
N SER A 56 -1.44 -19.32 20.66
CA SER A 56 -2.02 -18.62 19.49
C SER A 56 -2.47 -17.20 19.84
N GLY A 57 -2.95 -16.99 21.08
CA GLY A 57 -3.27 -15.66 21.61
C GLY A 57 -2.05 -14.73 21.62
N PHE A 58 -0.91 -15.23 22.15
CA PHE A 58 0.33 -14.47 22.13
C PHE A 58 0.79 -14.10 20.70
N LYS A 59 0.71 -15.04 19.78
CA LYS A 59 1.09 -14.82 18.38
C LYS A 59 0.22 -13.76 17.70
N ARG A 60 -1.11 -13.82 17.94
CA ARG A 60 -2.04 -12.80 17.43
C ARG A 60 -1.72 -11.40 17.98
N GLU A 61 -1.45 -11.33 19.27
CA GLU A 61 -1.12 -10.06 19.91
C GLU A 61 0.23 -9.50 19.44
N LEU A 62 1.22 -10.36 19.19
CA LEU A 62 2.48 -9.95 18.56
C LEU A 62 2.24 -9.31 17.18
N VAL A 63 1.34 -9.90 16.37
CA VAL A 63 0.95 -9.34 15.07
C VAL A 63 0.26 -8.00 15.26
N ARG A 64 -0.63 -7.85 16.24
CA ARG A 64 -1.34 -6.61 16.55
C ARG A 64 -0.36 -5.49 16.93
N MET A 65 0.51 -5.76 17.92
CA MET A 65 1.53 -4.80 18.34
C MET A 65 2.43 -4.35 17.18
N HIS A 66 2.84 -5.29 16.32
CA HIS A 66 3.75 -4.95 15.23
C HIS A 66 3.04 -4.23 14.07
N ILE A 67 1.86 -4.65 13.65
CA ILE A 67 1.15 -4.07 12.49
C ILE A 67 0.30 -2.85 12.90
N GLU A 68 -0.57 -2.97 13.88
CA GLU A 68 -1.53 -1.93 14.27
C GLU A 68 -0.89 -0.86 15.15
N GLU A 69 -0.23 -1.27 16.26
CA GLU A 69 0.43 -0.37 17.20
C GLU A 69 1.79 0.14 16.68
N ARG A 70 2.27 -0.40 15.55
CA ARG A 70 3.50 0.04 14.86
C ARG A 70 4.78 -0.09 15.71
N MET A 71 4.81 -1.02 16.64
CA MET A 71 5.98 -1.26 17.48
C MET A 71 7.08 -2.00 16.73
N SER A 72 8.35 -1.60 16.92
CA SER A 72 9.49 -2.41 16.49
C SER A 72 9.65 -3.62 17.41
N PHE A 73 10.28 -4.71 16.93
CA PHE A 73 10.53 -5.89 17.76
C PHE A 73 11.40 -5.59 18.99
N ARG A 74 12.27 -4.57 18.94
CA ARG A 74 13.04 -4.09 20.08
C ARG A 74 12.13 -3.49 21.16
N VAL A 75 11.16 -2.66 20.76
CA VAL A 75 10.18 -2.07 21.66
C VAL A 75 9.27 -3.13 22.25
N ILE A 76 8.79 -4.09 21.43
CA ILE A 76 7.96 -5.21 21.90
C ILE A 76 8.73 -6.05 22.91
N SER A 77 9.99 -6.41 22.64
CA SER A 77 10.84 -7.17 23.56
C SER A 77 11.02 -6.46 24.91
N LYS A 78 11.26 -5.15 24.88
CA LYS A 78 11.37 -4.33 26.08
C LYS A 78 10.05 -4.34 26.89
N ARG A 79 8.91 -4.07 26.22
CA ARG A 79 7.57 -4.06 26.84
C ARG A 79 7.21 -5.42 27.47
N LEU A 80 7.52 -6.52 26.77
CA LEU A 80 7.29 -7.88 27.26
C LEU A 80 8.07 -8.18 28.53
N ARG A 81 9.32 -7.75 28.59
CA ARG A 81 10.16 -7.91 29.77
C ARG A 81 9.69 -7.07 30.95
N GLU A 82 9.39 -5.79 30.72
CA GLU A 82 9.07 -4.84 31.79
C GLU A 82 7.67 -5.04 32.39
N ARG A 83 6.70 -5.35 31.55
CA ARG A 83 5.30 -5.45 32.00
C ARG A 83 4.81 -6.86 32.26
N PHE A 84 5.40 -7.85 31.62
CA PHE A 84 4.92 -9.24 31.66
C PHE A 84 5.99 -10.24 32.06
N GLU A 85 7.20 -9.77 32.41
CA GLU A 85 8.36 -10.61 32.77
C GLU A 85 8.69 -11.70 31.72
N ILE A 86 8.33 -11.46 30.47
CA ILE A 86 8.56 -12.38 29.36
C ILE A 86 9.87 -12.02 28.68
N LYS A 87 10.88 -12.88 28.82
CA LYS A 87 12.19 -12.72 28.15
C LYS A 87 12.14 -13.32 26.76
N ALA A 88 11.96 -12.47 25.74
CA ALA A 88 12.00 -12.84 24.31
C ALA A 88 12.90 -11.85 23.55
N SER A 89 13.90 -12.34 22.82
CA SER A 89 14.79 -11.46 22.05
C SER A 89 14.05 -10.84 20.85
N PRO A 90 14.45 -9.67 20.36
CA PRO A 90 13.86 -9.06 19.16
C PRO A 90 13.95 -9.97 17.94
N SER A 91 15.08 -10.66 17.73
CA SER A 91 15.28 -11.60 16.63
C SER A 91 14.32 -12.78 16.70
N TYR A 92 14.09 -13.32 17.91
CA TYR A 92 13.14 -14.41 18.09
C TYR A 92 11.69 -13.96 17.85
N LEU A 93 11.32 -12.75 18.31
CA LEU A 93 9.99 -12.17 18.02
C LEU A 93 9.77 -11.94 16.53
N CYS A 94 10.82 -11.51 15.81
CA CYS A 94 10.78 -11.40 14.36
C CYS A 94 10.55 -12.75 13.67
N LEU A 95 11.26 -13.80 14.09
CA LEU A 95 11.05 -15.16 13.59
C LEU A 95 9.62 -15.65 13.88
N LEU A 96 9.15 -15.48 15.10
CA LEU A 96 7.80 -15.89 15.51
C LEU A 96 6.71 -15.14 14.75
N PHE A 97 6.90 -13.85 14.53
CA PHE A 97 6.02 -13.03 13.69
C PHE A 97 5.97 -13.56 12.26
N ASN A 98 7.13 -13.73 11.62
CA ASN A 98 7.22 -14.24 10.24
C ASN A 98 6.59 -15.64 10.11
N GLU A 99 6.81 -16.53 11.07
CA GLU A 99 6.15 -17.85 11.10
C GLU A 99 4.62 -17.73 11.24
N THR A 100 4.17 -16.77 12.03
CA THR A 100 2.73 -16.54 12.27
C THR A 100 2.03 -16.05 11.01
N ILE A 101 2.63 -15.09 10.29
CA ILE A 101 2.04 -14.49 9.09
C ILE A 101 2.18 -15.35 7.82
N LYS A 102 2.86 -16.51 7.86
CA LYS A 102 2.83 -17.48 6.74
C LYS A 102 1.43 -17.99 6.42
N ALA A 103 0.53 -17.99 7.41
CA ALA A 103 -0.85 -18.43 7.27
C ALA A 103 -1.81 -17.28 6.91
N VAL A 104 -1.29 -16.14 6.42
CA VAL A 104 -2.11 -15.00 6.06
C VAL A 104 -2.99 -15.30 4.84
N LYS A 105 -4.26 -14.89 4.91
CA LYS A 105 -5.21 -15.03 3.80
C LYS A 105 -4.85 -14.14 2.64
N SER A 106 -4.76 -14.73 1.46
CA SER A 106 -4.59 -14.02 0.19
C SER A 106 -5.88 -13.31 -0.23
N SER A 107 -5.75 -12.36 -1.16
CA SER A 107 -6.88 -11.64 -1.76
C SER A 107 -7.91 -12.61 -2.38
N LYS A 108 -7.44 -13.76 -2.94
CA LYS A 108 -8.33 -14.81 -3.48
C LYS A 108 -9.18 -15.45 -2.38
N GLN A 109 -8.57 -15.88 -1.29
CA GLN A 109 -9.29 -16.47 -0.15
C GLN A 109 -10.30 -15.49 0.45
N ILE A 110 -9.93 -14.20 0.57
CA ILE A 110 -10.85 -13.16 1.06
C ILE A 110 -12.02 -12.99 0.08
N LYS A 111 -11.77 -13.00 -1.24
CA LYS A 111 -12.85 -12.93 -2.24
C LYS A 111 -13.82 -14.12 -2.12
N GLU A 112 -13.29 -15.32 -1.96
CA GLU A 112 -14.08 -16.56 -1.86
C GLU A 112 -14.91 -16.59 -0.55
N GLU A 113 -14.29 -16.22 0.59
CA GLU A 113 -14.94 -16.28 1.89
C GLU A 113 -15.92 -15.14 2.17
N CYS A 114 -15.55 -13.91 1.76
CA CYS A 114 -16.27 -12.69 2.15
C CYS A 114 -17.15 -12.12 1.05
N GLN A 115 -16.94 -12.50 -0.20
CA GLN A 115 -17.70 -12.06 -1.37
C GLN A 115 -17.93 -10.55 -1.42
N PRO A 116 -16.88 -9.69 -1.37
CA PRO A 116 -17.04 -8.26 -1.38
C PRO A 116 -17.75 -7.78 -2.65
N GLY A 117 -18.75 -6.91 -2.47
CA GLY A 117 -19.50 -6.28 -3.55
C GLY A 117 -18.74 -5.07 -4.11
N TRP A 118 -17.68 -5.31 -4.88
CA TRP A 118 -16.90 -4.26 -5.51
C TRP A 118 -17.71 -3.50 -6.57
N GLU A 119 -17.50 -2.18 -6.64
CA GLU A 119 -18.22 -1.30 -7.57
C GLU A 119 -17.73 -1.43 -9.04
N GLY A 120 -16.52 -1.96 -9.25
CA GLY A 120 -15.92 -2.15 -10.57
C GLY A 120 -15.02 -1.01 -11.05
N TYR A 121 -14.76 -0.02 -10.22
CA TYR A 121 -13.84 1.07 -10.52
C TYR A 121 -12.52 0.88 -9.77
N LEU A 122 -11.52 0.34 -10.47
CA LEU A 122 -10.23 0.01 -9.90
C LEU A 122 -9.31 1.23 -9.86
N ILE A 123 -8.60 1.40 -8.76
CA ILE A 123 -7.57 2.42 -8.57
C ILE A 123 -6.27 1.70 -8.29
N VAL A 124 -5.25 1.91 -9.13
CA VAL A 124 -3.95 1.23 -9.01
C VAL A 124 -2.84 2.24 -8.80
N ASP A 125 -1.94 1.90 -7.90
CA ASP A 125 -0.74 2.67 -7.63
C ASP A 125 0.43 1.73 -7.31
N ASP A 126 1.65 2.12 -7.67
CA ASP A 126 2.85 1.35 -7.38
C ASP A 126 3.71 1.99 -6.30
N LYS A 127 4.59 1.18 -5.69
CA LYS A 127 5.52 1.65 -4.69
C LYS A 127 6.79 0.83 -4.66
N MET A 128 7.93 1.52 -4.60
CA MET A 128 9.22 0.85 -4.36
C MET A 128 9.39 0.48 -2.89
N ILE A 129 9.76 -0.79 -2.65
CA ILE A 129 10.09 -1.37 -1.35
C ILE A 129 11.53 -1.89 -1.37
N ASN A 130 12.29 -1.65 -0.30
CA ASN A 130 13.65 -2.16 -0.17
C ASN A 130 13.67 -3.57 0.42
N ILE A 131 14.34 -4.49 -0.27
CA ILE A 131 14.59 -5.85 0.20
C ILE A 131 16.09 -6.14 0.02
N LYS A 132 16.82 -6.39 1.10
CA LYS A 132 18.28 -6.60 1.06
C LYS A 132 19.02 -5.52 0.24
N GLY A 133 18.66 -4.25 0.44
CA GLY A 133 19.26 -3.13 -0.28
C GLY A 133 18.81 -2.95 -1.74
N LYS A 134 18.03 -3.90 -2.30
CA LYS A 134 17.52 -3.83 -3.68
C LYS A 134 16.07 -3.31 -3.69
N LYS A 135 15.78 -2.39 -4.60
CA LYS A 135 14.40 -1.88 -4.80
C LYS A 135 13.56 -2.91 -5.53
N LYS A 136 12.38 -3.19 -5.00
CA LYS A 136 11.34 -4.05 -5.57
C LYS A 136 10.06 -3.23 -5.74
N VAL A 137 9.17 -3.66 -6.64
CA VAL A 137 7.93 -2.95 -6.96
C VAL A 137 6.76 -3.63 -6.27
N SER A 138 6.03 -2.88 -5.46
CA SER A 138 4.74 -3.30 -4.89
C SER A 138 3.62 -2.63 -5.67
N LEU A 139 2.67 -3.41 -6.17
CA LEU A 139 1.41 -2.92 -6.76
C LEU A 139 0.28 -3.11 -5.77
N ILE A 140 -0.56 -2.09 -5.62
CA ILE A 140 -1.78 -2.15 -4.82
C ILE A 140 -2.94 -1.67 -5.67
N ALA A 141 -3.96 -2.52 -5.80
CA ALA A 141 -5.22 -2.21 -6.45
C ALA A 141 -6.34 -2.09 -5.43
N LYS A 142 -7.10 -1.01 -5.51
CA LYS A 142 -8.24 -0.73 -4.66
C LYS A 142 -9.50 -0.54 -5.48
N ASP A 143 -10.63 -0.98 -4.96
CA ASP A 143 -11.92 -0.58 -5.49
C ASP A 143 -12.30 0.83 -5.01
N LYS A 144 -13.13 1.52 -5.76
CA LYS A 144 -13.66 2.87 -5.41
C LYS A 144 -14.35 2.91 -4.05
N SER A 145 -14.96 1.83 -3.59
CA SER A 145 -15.51 1.68 -2.25
C SER A 145 -14.47 1.86 -1.14
N GLY A 146 -13.19 1.62 -1.46
CA GLY A 146 -12.04 1.75 -0.57
C GLY A 146 -11.37 0.43 -0.21
N ASP A 147 -11.98 -0.73 -0.54
CA ASP A 147 -11.37 -2.03 -0.30
C ASP A 147 -10.13 -2.26 -1.19
N ILE A 148 -9.17 -2.99 -0.66
CA ILE A 148 -7.99 -3.43 -1.41
C ILE A 148 -8.39 -4.70 -2.16
N VAL A 149 -8.42 -4.65 -3.48
CA VAL A 149 -8.77 -5.79 -4.33
C VAL A 149 -7.63 -6.80 -4.41
N HIS A 150 -6.41 -6.28 -4.61
CA HIS A 150 -5.21 -7.11 -4.73
C HIS A 150 -3.95 -6.31 -4.41
N GLU A 151 -2.96 -7.01 -3.89
CA GLU A 151 -1.61 -6.53 -3.63
C GLU A 151 -0.59 -7.57 -4.09
N GLU A 152 0.50 -7.13 -4.70
CA GLU A 152 1.57 -8.03 -5.16
C GLU A 152 2.93 -7.35 -5.15
N LEU A 153 4.00 -8.15 -5.01
CA LEU A 153 5.38 -7.69 -4.95
C LEU A 153 6.23 -8.32 -6.05
N PHE A 154 6.73 -7.49 -6.94
CA PHE A 154 7.57 -7.90 -8.06
C PHE A 154 9.03 -7.54 -7.88
N ASN A 155 9.91 -8.30 -8.54
CA ASN A 155 11.33 -8.03 -8.52
C ASN A 155 11.68 -6.74 -9.28
N TYR A 156 11.01 -6.50 -10.40
CA TYR A 156 11.25 -5.38 -11.30
C TYR A 156 9.94 -4.83 -11.85
N ALA A 157 9.97 -3.57 -12.32
CA ALA A 157 8.87 -2.94 -13.04
C ALA A 157 8.91 -3.38 -14.51
N GLU A 158 8.47 -4.60 -14.82
CA GLU A 158 8.43 -5.18 -16.17
C GLU A 158 7.00 -5.34 -16.65
N GLN A 159 6.79 -5.23 -17.96
CA GLN A 159 5.46 -5.33 -18.58
C GLN A 159 4.72 -6.62 -18.17
N ASN A 160 5.41 -7.76 -18.20
CA ASN A 160 4.80 -9.05 -17.87
C ASN A 160 4.25 -9.09 -16.43
N ASN A 161 4.94 -8.45 -15.48
CA ASN A 161 4.50 -8.39 -14.09
C ASN A 161 3.19 -7.62 -13.94
N TYR A 162 3.05 -6.49 -14.65
CA TYR A 162 1.80 -5.73 -14.67
C TYR A 162 0.68 -6.51 -15.37
N ASP A 163 1.00 -7.23 -16.46
CA ASP A 163 0.04 -8.08 -17.16
C ASP A 163 -0.47 -9.22 -16.27
N GLU A 164 0.42 -9.90 -15.54
CA GLU A 164 0.06 -10.96 -14.59
C GLU A 164 -0.82 -10.42 -13.46
N PHE A 165 -0.49 -9.27 -12.90
CA PHE A 165 -1.29 -8.60 -11.88
C PHE A 165 -2.73 -8.36 -12.35
N PHE A 166 -2.92 -7.79 -13.55
CA PHE A 166 -4.27 -7.57 -14.09
C PHE A 166 -4.97 -8.85 -14.50
N ARG A 167 -4.25 -9.85 -15.04
CA ARG A 167 -4.81 -11.18 -15.33
C ARG A 167 -5.31 -11.86 -14.07
N PHE A 168 -4.58 -11.76 -12.96
CA PHE A 168 -5.00 -12.29 -11.67
C PHE A 168 -6.31 -11.64 -11.20
N ILE A 169 -6.38 -10.31 -11.19
CA ILE A 169 -7.59 -9.58 -10.80
C ILE A 169 -8.77 -9.95 -11.68
N LYS A 170 -8.57 -10.05 -13.00
CA LYS A 170 -9.63 -10.38 -13.95
C LYS A 170 -10.10 -11.84 -13.82
N ARG A 171 -9.17 -12.79 -13.83
CA ARG A 171 -9.48 -14.23 -13.94
C ARG A 171 -9.67 -14.91 -12.58
N ARG A 172 -8.87 -14.57 -11.59
CA ARG A 172 -8.89 -15.24 -10.28
C ARG A 172 -9.82 -14.57 -9.27
N LEU A 173 -9.94 -13.25 -9.34
CA LEU A 173 -10.86 -12.52 -8.46
C LEU A 173 -12.19 -12.23 -9.12
N ASN A 174 -12.32 -12.47 -10.43
CA ASN A 174 -13.51 -12.15 -11.21
C ASN A 174 -14.02 -10.73 -10.92
N TYR A 175 -13.09 -9.75 -10.96
CA TYR A 175 -13.42 -8.37 -10.65
C TYR A 175 -14.30 -7.75 -11.75
N PRO A 176 -15.41 -7.06 -11.41
CA PRO A 176 -16.38 -6.54 -12.36
C PRO A 176 -15.91 -5.21 -12.99
N PHE A 177 -14.87 -5.24 -13.81
CA PHE A 177 -14.27 -4.04 -14.40
C PHE A 177 -15.28 -3.17 -15.17
N LYS A 178 -15.43 -1.90 -14.75
CA LYS A 178 -16.13 -0.81 -15.46
C LYS A 178 -15.16 0.30 -15.83
N GLY A 179 -14.21 0.59 -14.97
CA GLY A 179 -13.20 1.60 -15.21
C GLY A 179 -11.96 1.42 -14.33
N ILE A 180 -10.86 2.06 -14.74
CA ILE A 180 -9.59 1.99 -14.02
C ILE A 180 -8.91 3.34 -13.98
N THR A 181 -8.36 3.71 -12.83
CA THR A 181 -7.57 4.92 -12.64
C THR A 181 -6.14 4.55 -12.24
N THR A 182 -5.16 5.05 -13.00
CA THR A 182 -3.74 4.84 -12.71
C THR A 182 -2.97 6.15 -12.78
N ASP A 183 -1.71 6.12 -12.38
CA ASP A 183 -0.77 7.17 -12.77
C ASP A 183 -0.46 7.13 -14.29
N LEU A 184 0.55 7.91 -14.71
CA LEU A 184 0.95 8.00 -16.10
C LEU A 184 2.03 6.98 -16.50
N ALA A 185 2.27 5.92 -15.70
CA ALA A 185 3.27 4.91 -16.04
C ALA A 185 2.90 4.19 -17.36
N PRO A 186 3.79 4.23 -18.38
CA PRO A 186 3.49 3.65 -19.70
C PRO A 186 3.17 2.15 -19.63
N MET A 187 3.84 1.42 -18.73
CA MET A 187 3.64 -0.02 -18.55
C MET A 187 2.23 -0.34 -18.03
N LEU A 188 1.70 0.43 -17.06
CA LEU A 188 0.32 0.27 -16.60
C LEU A 188 -0.67 0.49 -17.74
N SER A 189 -0.51 1.57 -18.51
CA SER A 189 -1.39 1.89 -19.64
C SER A 189 -1.34 0.81 -20.73
N LYS A 190 -0.17 0.23 -20.99
CA LYS A 190 0.02 -0.86 -21.95
C LYS A 190 -0.65 -2.15 -21.46
N SER A 191 -0.44 -2.55 -20.20
CA SER A 191 -1.06 -3.73 -19.60
C SER A 191 -2.58 -3.65 -19.57
N ILE A 192 -3.14 -2.49 -19.27
CA ILE A 192 -4.60 -2.29 -19.30
C ILE A 192 -5.15 -2.61 -20.71
N LYS A 193 -4.51 -2.08 -21.76
CA LYS A 193 -4.92 -2.35 -23.15
C LYS A 193 -4.76 -3.82 -23.50
N THR A 194 -3.65 -4.46 -23.11
CA THR A 194 -3.34 -5.85 -23.47
C THR A 194 -4.24 -6.85 -22.75
N VAL A 195 -4.51 -6.65 -21.46
CA VAL A 195 -5.16 -7.66 -20.61
C VAL A 195 -6.65 -7.44 -20.44
N LEU A 196 -7.09 -6.19 -20.36
CA LEU A 196 -8.46 -5.89 -19.97
C LEU A 196 -9.42 -5.77 -21.16
N ALA A 197 -8.92 -5.72 -22.39
CA ALA A 197 -9.66 -5.59 -23.65
C ALA A 197 -10.29 -4.20 -23.88
N GLU A 198 -10.84 -4.01 -25.09
CA GLU A 198 -11.53 -2.77 -25.47
C GLU A 198 -12.85 -2.64 -24.70
N GLY A 199 -13.16 -1.42 -24.25
CA GLY A 199 -14.42 -1.10 -23.55
C GLY A 199 -14.24 -0.63 -22.11
N ILE A 200 -13.10 -0.88 -21.46
CA ILE A 200 -12.85 -0.39 -20.11
C ILE A 200 -12.34 1.05 -20.13
N THR A 201 -13.04 1.93 -19.44
CA THR A 201 -12.64 3.34 -19.35
C THR A 201 -11.36 3.48 -18.52
N HIS A 202 -10.28 3.98 -19.14
CA HIS A 202 -9.01 4.24 -18.45
C HIS A 202 -8.84 5.75 -18.18
N GLN A 203 -8.86 6.12 -16.91
CA GLN A 203 -8.59 7.46 -16.42
C GLN A 203 -7.13 7.61 -15.98
N LEU A 204 -6.43 8.58 -16.55
CA LEU A 204 -5.12 8.99 -16.04
C LEU A 204 -5.30 9.92 -14.83
N CYS A 205 -4.54 9.69 -13.76
CA CYS A 205 -4.63 10.47 -12.54
C CYS A 205 -4.35 11.96 -12.79
N LEU A 206 -5.35 12.81 -12.53
CA LEU A 206 -5.23 14.25 -12.75
C LEU A 206 -4.19 14.90 -11.83
N LYS A 207 -3.99 14.37 -10.62
CA LYS A 207 -2.99 14.88 -9.68
C LYS A 207 -1.57 14.63 -10.21
N HIS A 208 -1.25 13.40 -10.60
CA HIS A 208 0.06 13.06 -11.18
C HIS A 208 0.33 13.83 -12.49
N SER A 209 -0.72 14.09 -13.27
CA SER A 209 -0.62 14.92 -14.47
C SER A 209 -0.23 16.36 -14.13
N LEU A 210 -0.84 16.96 -13.11
CA LEU A 210 -0.44 18.29 -12.63
C LEU A 210 0.98 18.29 -12.07
N ASP A 211 1.37 17.27 -11.30
CA ASP A 211 2.73 17.16 -10.75
C ASP A 211 3.77 17.06 -11.88
N ASN A 212 3.44 16.40 -13.00
CA ASN A 212 4.27 16.38 -14.21
C ASN A 212 4.37 17.76 -14.85
N ILE A 213 3.24 18.47 -14.98
CA ILE A 213 3.20 19.83 -15.54
C ILE A 213 4.03 20.79 -14.69
N TYR A 214 3.89 20.75 -13.35
CA TYR A 214 4.75 21.55 -12.45
C TYR A 214 6.25 21.28 -12.65
N ARG A 215 6.62 20.01 -12.95
CA ARG A 215 8.01 19.67 -13.28
C ARG A 215 8.45 20.22 -14.64
N MET A 216 7.60 20.14 -15.67
CA MET A 216 7.88 20.66 -17.01
C MET A 216 8.16 22.16 -16.99
N VAL A 217 7.38 22.93 -16.22
CA VAL A 217 7.56 24.37 -16.08
C VAL A 217 8.57 24.77 -14.99
N LYS A 218 9.30 23.81 -14.40
CA LYS A 218 10.33 24.01 -13.35
C LYS A 218 9.85 24.85 -12.16
N TYR A 219 8.55 24.79 -11.84
CA TYR A 219 7.89 25.64 -10.85
C TYR A 219 8.57 25.65 -9.49
N GLN A 220 8.98 24.49 -8.97
CA GLN A 220 9.65 24.40 -7.66
C GLN A 220 11.02 25.09 -7.65
N SER A 221 11.78 24.95 -8.73
CA SER A 221 13.09 25.62 -8.87
C SER A 221 12.93 27.14 -8.87
N LEU A 222 11.91 27.66 -9.56
CA LEU A 222 11.60 29.09 -9.58
C LEU A 222 11.19 29.58 -8.19
N LYS A 223 10.32 28.85 -7.49
CA LYS A 223 9.92 29.20 -6.12
C LYS A 223 11.10 29.19 -5.12
N VAL A 224 11.99 28.22 -5.21
CA VAL A 224 13.20 28.20 -4.36
C VAL A 224 14.08 29.43 -4.62
N LYS A 225 14.29 29.79 -5.89
CA LYS A 225 15.04 31.01 -6.26
C LYS A 225 14.35 32.29 -5.74
N LEU A 226 13.03 32.39 -5.93
CA LEU A 226 12.27 33.52 -5.43
C LEU A 226 12.38 33.67 -3.91
N ASN A 227 12.14 32.61 -3.15
CA ASN A 227 12.23 32.62 -1.69
C ASN A 227 13.65 32.99 -1.19
N LYS A 228 14.69 32.59 -1.94
CA LYS A 228 16.08 32.98 -1.62
C LYS A 228 16.28 34.48 -1.80
N LEU A 229 15.86 35.04 -2.94
CA LEU A 229 15.98 36.47 -3.22
C LEU A 229 15.13 37.31 -2.24
N GLU A 230 13.91 36.87 -1.92
CA GLU A 230 13.07 37.58 -0.92
C GLU A 230 13.72 37.62 0.46
N ARG A 231 14.39 36.54 0.91
CA ARG A 231 15.17 36.54 2.15
C ARG A 231 16.35 37.49 2.08
N GLU A 232 17.10 37.51 0.96
CA GLU A 232 18.21 38.43 0.75
C GLU A 232 17.75 39.92 0.80
N VAL A 233 16.57 40.22 0.24
CA VAL A 233 15.97 41.57 0.36
C VAL A 233 15.65 41.92 1.81
N GLN A 234 15.06 40.97 2.56
CA GLN A 234 14.71 41.21 3.96
C GLN A 234 15.92 41.46 4.87
N THR A 235 17.04 40.76 4.59
CA THR A 235 18.28 40.87 5.38
C THR A 235 19.09 42.12 4.99
N ASN A 236 19.04 42.60 3.72
CA ASN A 236 19.90 43.66 3.19
C ASN A 236 19.10 44.87 2.67
N LYS A 237 18.08 45.31 3.39
CA LYS A 237 17.13 46.38 2.95
C LYS A 237 17.79 47.67 2.41
N LYS A 238 18.96 48.05 2.90
CA LYS A 238 19.64 49.34 2.54
C LYS A 238 20.61 49.22 1.34
N LYS A 239 20.99 48.02 0.88
CA LYS A 239 22.02 47.82 -0.18
C LYS A 239 21.65 46.71 -1.17
N PHE A 240 20.38 46.52 -1.48
CA PHE A 240 19.99 45.47 -2.41
C PHE A 240 20.26 45.91 -3.85
N PRO A 241 21.10 45.21 -4.64
CA PRO A 241 21.50 45.64 -5.99
C PRO A 241 20.32 45.74 -6.95
N VAL A 242 20.30 46.76 -7.80
CA VAL A 242 19.22 47.00 -8.80
C VAL A 242 19.02 45.78 -9.71
N ALA A 243 20.10 45.11 -10.13
CA ALA A 243 20.02 43.88 -10.93
C ALA A 243 19.25 42.75 -10.25
N LYS A 244 19.42 42.58 -8.94
CA LYS A 244 18.69 41.58 -8.15
C LYS A 244 17.23 41.99 -7.95
N GLN A 245 16.90 43.27 -7.87
CA GLN A 245 15.52 43.76 -7.84
C GLN A 245 14.81 43.41 -9.16
N GLN A 246 15.45 43.64 -10.27
CA GLN A 246 14.92 43.28 -11.61
C GLN A 246 14.72 41.76 -11.74
N GLU A 247 15.67 40.94 -11.25
CA GLU A 247 15.54 39.49 -11.21
C GLU A 247 14.35 39.05 -10.35
N LEU A 248 14.15 39.64 -9.19
CA LEU A 248 13.01 39.39 -8.30
C LEU A 248 11.68 39.67 -9.00
N ILE A 249 11.56 40.81 -9.69
CA ILE A 249 10.34 41.19 -10.44
C ILE A 249 10.09 40.18 -11.55
N LYS A 250 11.12 39.81 -12.34
CA LYS A 250 11.02 38.80 -13.41
C LYS A 250 10.54 37.46 -12.86
N LEU A 251 11.11 36.99 -11.75
CA LEU A 251 10.74 35.72 -11.14
C LEU A 251 9.30 35.72 -10.61
N LYS A 252 8.85 36.83 -9.99
CA LYS A 252 7.45 37.00 -9.55
C LYS A 252 6.48 36.89 -10.74
N GLY A 253 6.75 37.67 -11.80
CA GLY A 253 5.92 37.63 -13.00
C GLY A 253 5.87 36.25 -13.66
N ALA A 254 7.00 35.55 -13.73
CA ALA A 254 7.04 34.19 -14.28
C ALA A 254 6.23 33.19 -13.42
N ILE A 255 6.28 33.31 -12.09
CA ILE A 255 5.50 32.44 -11.19
C ILE A 255 4.01 32.74 -11.29
N GLU A 256 3.61 34.02 -11.31
CA GLU A 256 2.22 34.43 -11.47
C GLU A 256 1.63 33.91 -12.78
N GLU A 257 2.38 33.98 -13.87
CA GLU A 257 1.96 33.45 -15.16
C GLU A 257 1.79 31.93 -15.13
N ILE A 258 2.73 31.20 -14.50
CA ILE A 258 2.61 29.75 -14.32
C ILE A 258 1.39 29.43 -13.45
N ASP A 259 1.13 30.18 -12.40
CA ASP A 259 -0.05 29.98 -11.53
C ASP A 259 -1.34 30.19 -12.33
N GLU A 260 -1.39 31.16 -13.24
CA GLU A 260 -2.53 31.35 -14.16
C GLU A 260 -2.67 30.18 -15.14
N LEU A 261 -1.58 29.76 -15.78
CA LEU A 261 -1.54 28.58 -16.64
C LEU A 261 -2.12 27.35 -15.91
N ILE A 262 -1.64 27.07 -14.70
CA ILE A 262 -2.09 25.93 -13.88
C ILE A 262 -3.59 26.08 -13.51
N LYS A 263 -4.07 27.29 -13.23
CA LYS A 263 -5.48 27.57 -12.97
C LYS A 263 -6.35 27.21 -14.18
N LEU A 264 -5.92 27.59 -15.38
CA LEU A 264 -6.65 27.25 -16.62
C LEU A 264 -6.58 25.76 -16.92
N ILE A 265 -5.45 25.10 -16.71
CA ILE A 265 -5.31 23.64 -16.84
C ILE A 265 -6.24 22.92 -15.86
N LYS A 266 -6.31 23.36 -14.60
CA LYS A 266 -7.27 22.81 -13.63
C LYS A 266 -8.69 23.00 -14.10
N LYS A 267 -9.06 24.19 -14.58
CA LYS A 267 -10.40 24.47 -15.12
C LYS A 267 -10.74 23.54 -16.30
N PHE A 268 -9.79 23.24 -17.17
CA PHE A 268 -9.93 22.27 -18.25
C PHE A 268 -10.09 20.83 -17.75
N LEU A 269 -9.17 20.35 -16.92
CA LEU A 269 -9.08 18.95 -16.51
C LEU A 269 -10.21 18.51 -15.57
N TRP A 270 -10.65 19.36 -14.62
CA TRP A 270 -11.70 19.02 -13.65
C TRP A 270 -13.13 19.25 -14.16
N GLN A 271 -13.26 19.85 -15.35
CA GLN A 271 -14.57 20.12 -15.95
C GLN A 271 -15.29 18.83 -16.33
N GLN A 272 -16.52 18.67 -15.85
CA GLN A 272 -17.36 17.51 -16.18
C GLN A 272 -18.08 17.71 -17.52
N ASN A 273 -18.43 18.94 -17.88
CA ASN A 273 -19.11 19.25 -19.12
C ASN A 273 -18.13 19.32 -20.29
N LYS A 274 -18.32 18.45 -21.30
CA LYS A 274 -17.45 18.33 -22.48
C LYS A 274 -17.31 19.62 -23.27
N SER A 275 -18.41 20.37 -23.49
CA SER A 275 -18.40 21.62 -24.25
C SER A 275 -17.63 22.72 -23.52
N LYS A 276 -17.83 22.85 -22.19
CA LYS A 276 -17.07 23.78 -21.35
C LYS A 276 -15.59 23.40 -21.31
N SER A 277 -15.26 22.10 -21.23
CA SER A 277 -13.89 21.60 -21.27
C SER A 277 -13.22 21.92 -22.62
N LYS A 278 -13.91 21.70 -23.75
CA LYS A 278 -13.42 22.02 -25.09
C LYS A 278 -13.11 23.53 -25.25
N ARG A 279 -14.00 24.41 -24.77
CA ARG A 279 -13.76 25.87 -24.75
C ARG A 279 -12.56 26.24 -23.88
N ALA A 280 -12.45 25.66 -22.68
CA ALA A 280 -11.33 25.92 -21.79
C ALA A 280 -9.99 25.48 -22.42
N PHE A 281 -9.98 24.34 -23.13
CA PHE A 281 -8.80 23.86 -23.83
C PHE A 281 -8.41 24.77 -25.01
N LYS A 282 -9.40 25.26 -25.80
CA LYS A 282 -9.14 26.18 -26.91
C LYS A 282 -8.48 27.45 -26.39
N GLY A 283 -9.06 28.12 -25.38
CA GLY A 283 -8.46 29.33 -24.81
C GLY A 283 -7.08 29.08 -24.15
N LEU A 284 -6.84 27.88 -23.59
CA LEU A 284 -5.54 27.49 -23.07
C LEU A 284 -4.48 27.38 -24.20
N THR A 285 -4.83 26.71 -25.31
CA THR A 285 -3.91 26.54 -26.45
C THR A 285 -3.64 27.86 -27.16
N GLU A 286 -4.65 28.69 -27.39
CA GLU A 286 -4.49 30.03 -27.99
C GLU A 286 -3.53 30.92 -27.19
N LYS A 287 -3.60 30.85 -25.85
CA LYS A 287 -2.78 31.72 -24.99
C LYS A 287 -1.37 31.21 -24.75
N TYR A 288 -1.13 29.87 -24.73
CA TYR A 288 0.09 29.30 -24.17
C TYR A 288 0.83 28.31 -25.09
N SER A 289 0.34 28.03 -26.32
CA SER A 289 0.99 27.06 -27.21
C SER A 289 2.43 27.45 -27.57
N GLU A 290 2.71 28.72 -27.80
CA GLU A 290 4.04 29.20 -28.14
C GLU A 290 4.98 29.19 -26.92
N LYS A 291 4.48 29.60 -25.76
CA LYS A 291 5.32 29.80 -24.58
C LYS A 291 5.57 28.52 -23.79
N TYR A 292 4.60 27.59 -23.78
CA TYR A 292 4.68 26.30 -23.07
C TYR A 292 4.34 25.12 -23.98
N PRO A 293 5.03 24.95 -25.14
CA PRO A 293 4.66 23.94 -26.13
C PRO A 293 4.69 22.53 -25.55
N VAL A 294 5.67 22.17 -24.71
CA VAL A 294 5.79 20.86 -24.07
C VAL A 294 4.58 20.52 -23.19
N VAL A 295 4.01 21.53 -22.49
CA VAL A 295 2.81 21.33 -21.66
C VAL A 295 1.58 21.09 -22.54
N ILE A 296 1.44 21.85 -23.62
CA ILE A 296 0.31 21.70 -24.55
C ILE A 296 0.37 20.35 -25.27
N GLU A 297 1.53 19.95 -25.77
CA GLU A 297 1.74 18.63 -26.38
C GLU A 297 1.42 17.49 -25.42
N PHE A 298 1.88 17.60 -24.15
CA PHE A 298 1.54 16.62 -23.11
C PHE A 298 0.02 16.51 -22.91
N LEU A 299 -0.70 17.64 -22.85
CA LEU A 299 -2.16 17.66 -22.70
C LEU A 299 -2.86 17.07 -23.93
N ILE A 300 -2.40 17.38 -25.16
CA ILE A 300 -2.96 16.83 -26.41
C ILE A 300 -2.78 15.31 -26.43
N LYS A 301 -1.56 14.82 -26.23
CA LYS A 301 -1.22 13.40 -26.24
C LYS A 301 -2.04 12.57 -25.27
N ASN A 302 -2.29 13.11 -24.07
CA ASN A 302 -2.95 12.37 -22.98
C ASN A 302 -4.44 12.73 -22.83
N LYS A 303 -4.99 13.60 -23.68
CA LYS A 303 -6.34 14.17 -23.54
C LYS A 303 -7.43 13.13 -23.33
N LYS A 304 -7.42 12.03 -24.09
CA LYS A 304 -8.42 10.95 -23.98
C LYS A 304 -8.43 10.34 -22.57
N GLY A 305 -7.27 9.99 -22.04
CA GLY A 305 -7.15 9.41 -20.69
C GLY A 305 -7.39 10.42 -19.57
N LEU A 306 -6.97 11.69 -19.74
CA LEU A 306 -7.18 12.75 -18.76
C LEU A 306 -8.66 13.14 -18.58
N LEU A 307 -9.46 13.04 -19.65
CA LEU A 307 -10.87 13.41 -19.66
C LEU A 307 -11.82 12.21 -19.64
N ALA A 308 -11.32 11.00 -19.39
CA ALA A 308 -12.13 9.79 -19.36
C ALA A 308 -13.33 9.87 -18.40
N HIS A 309 -13.16 10.57 -17.26
CA HIS A 309 -14.22 10.85 -16.28
C HIS A 309 -15.41 11.68 -16.82
N GLN A 310 -15.27 12.31 -17.98
CA GLN A 310 -16.40 13.02 -18.64
C GLN A 310 -17.38 12.04 -19.29
N ASN A 311 -16.93 10.82 -19.63
CA ASN A 311 -17.78 9.77 -20.18
C ASN A 311 -18.43 8.94 -19.07
N ASP A 312 -17.75 8.79 -17.95
CA ASP A 312 -18.23 8.06 -16.78
C ASP A 312 -17.96 8.84 -15.49
N LYS A 313 -19.02 9.41 -14.92
CA LYS A 313 -18.96 10.22 -13.69
C LYS A 313 -18.53 9.42 -12.45
N ASN A 314 -18.61 8.09 -12.52
CA ASN A 314 -18.29 7.23 -11.41
C ASN A 314 -16.79 6.91 -11.33
N ILE A 315 -16.05 7.08 -12.42
CA ILE A 315 -14.61 6.78 -12.41
C ILE A 315 -13.85 7.80 -11.55
N PRO A 316 -12.99 7.38 -10.62
CA PRO A 316 -12.18 8.27 -9.83
C PRO A 316 -11.22 9.10 -10.69
N LYS A 317 -11.21 10.42 -10.51
CA LYS A 317 -10.31 11.33 -11.26
C LYS A 317 -8.85 11.23 -10.83
N THR A 318 -8.60 10.69 -9.65
CA THR A 318 -7.26 10.58 -9.06
C THR A 318 -7.07 9.22 -8.39
N ASN A 319 -5.83 8.76 -8.28
CA ASN A 319 -5.47 7.55 -7.53
C ASN A 319 -5.14 7.82 -6.05
N ASN A 320 -5.61 8.93 -5.48
CA ASN A 320 -5.32 9.34 -4.10
C ASN A 320 -5.60 8.25 -3.05
N ASP A 321 -6.63 7.43 -3.25
CA ASP A 321 -6.97 6.38 -2.28
C ASP A 321 -5.91 5.26 -2.25
N ALA A 322 -5.37 4.86 -3.41
CA ALA A 322 -4.26 3.92 -3.47
C ALA A 322 -2.95 4.58 -2.99
N GLU A 323 -2.68 5.83 -3.41
CA GLU A 323 -1.54 6.60 -2.94
C GLU A 323 -1.53 6.76 -1.40
N ASN A 324 -2.71 6.96 -0.78
CA ASN A 324 -2.84 7.05 0.66
C ASN A 324 -2.46 5.71 1.35
N THR A 325 -2.85 4.59 0.76
CA THR A 325 -2.44 3.25 1.23
C THR A 325 -0.92 3.09 1.13
N ASN A 326 -0.33 3.44 -0.01
CA ASN A 326 1.12 3.43 -0.22
C ASN A 326 1.87 4.38 0.74
N ARG A 327 1.29 5.52 1.09
CA ARG A 327 1.82 6.45 2.09
C ARG A 327 1.82 5.84 3.50
N GLN A 328 0.76 5.13 3.87
CA GLN A 328 0.70 4.41 5.15
C GLN A 328 1.74 3.29 5.20
N LEU A 329 1.88 2.51 4.12
CA LEU A 329 2.91 1.49 3.97
C LEU A 329 4.33 2.12 4.09
N LYS A 330 4.60 3.22 3.38
CA LYS A 330 5.89 3.93 3.45
C LYS A 330 6.24 4.36 4.88
N ARG A 331 5.26 4.86 5.64
CA ARG A 331 5.48 5.22 7.05
C ARG A 331 5.89 4.01 7.89
N ARG A 332 5.33 2.84 7.59
CA ARG A 332 5.69 1.59 8.25
C ARG A 332 7.10 1.12 7.87
N LEU A 333 7.39 1.13 6.57
CA LEU A 333 8.69 0.68 6.04
C LEU A 333 9.88 1.47 6.62
N LYS A 334 9.67 2.75 6.99
CA LYS A 334 10.71 3.56 7.67
C LYS A 334 11.14 2.99 9.04
N THR A 335 10.29 2.19 9.71
CA THR A 335 10.59 1.58 11.01
C THR A 335 11.05 0.12 10.92
N ILE A 336 11.10 -0.43 9.70
CA ILE A 336 11.49 -1.82 9.43
C ILE A 336 12.91 -1.90 8.84
N ASP A 337 13.48 -0.75 8.43
CA ASP A 337 14.75 -0.63 7.72
C ASP A 337 14.72 -1.37 6.38
N ALA A 338 14.88 -2.71 6.35
CA ALA A 338 14.79 -3.52 5.15
C ALA A 338 14.32 -4.94 5.47
N PHE A 339 13.58 -5.55 4.55
CA PHE A 339 13.26 -6.97 4.62
C PHE A 339 14.46 -7.83 4.23
N GLN A 340 14.67 -8.95 4.96
CA GLN A 340 15.75 -9.90 4.69
C GLN A 340 15.37 -10.96 3.64
N SER A 341 14.09 -11.10 3.30
CA SER A 341 13.64 -12.01 2.23
C SER A 341 12.42 -11.44 1.50
N LYS A 342 12.26 -11.84 0.25
CA LYS A 342 11.08 -11.49 -0.57
C LYS A 342 9.81 -12.06 0.06
N LEU A 343 9.82 -13.33 0.46
CA LEU A 343 8.67 -13.99 1.08
C LEU A 343 8.19 -13.27 2.35
N ASN A 344 9.10 -12.81 3.22
CA ASN A 344 8.70 -12.04 4.40
C ASN A 344 8.10 -10.68 4.04
N ALA A 345 8.61 -10.04 2.99
CA ALA A 345 8.06 -8.78 2.49
C ALA A 345 6.67 -8.97 1.87
N GLU A 346 6.45 -10.05 1.11
CA GLU A 346 5.16 -10.42 0.54
C GLU A 346 4.12 -10.69 1.64
N ASN A 347 4.44 -11.58 2.58
CA ASN A 347 3.54 -11.88 3.69
C ASN A 347 3.25 -10.64 4.53
N TYR A 348 4.26 -9.76 4.73
CA TYR A 348 4.06 -8.49 5.42
C TYR A 348 3.13 -7.55 4.64
N LEU A 349 3.28 -7.45 3.33
CA LEU A 349 2.40 -6.64 2.49
C LEU A 349 0.95 -7.14 2.59
N ILE A 350 0.73 -8.44 2.47
CA ILE A 350 -0.59 -9.06 2.54
C ILE A 350 -1.24 -8.81 3.92
N ILE A 351 -0.53 -9.09 5.03
CA ILE A 351 -1.10 -8.88 6.37
C ILE A 351 -1.38 -7.39 6.65
N PHE A 352 -0.54 -6.50 6.14
CA PHE A 352 -0.75 -5.06 6.26
C PHE A 352 -1.97 -4.60 5.44
N CYS A 353 -2.16 -5.11 4.23
CA CYS A 353 -3.33 -4.84 3.42
C CYS A 353 -4.60 -5.39 4.07
N ASN A 354 -4.55 -6.60 4.65
CA ASN A 354 -5.69 -7.17 5.38
C ASN A 354 -6.06 -6.34 6.62
N TYR A 355 -5.07 -5.82 7.36
CA TYR A 355 -5.32 -4.85 8.42
C TYR A 355 -6.06 -3.62 7.89
N LEU A 356 -5.62 -3.05 6.77
CA LEU A 356 -6.26 -1.86 6.19
C LEU A 356 -7.66 -2.12 5.66
N ARG A 357 -7.95 -3.33 5.15
CA ARG A 357 -9.31 -3.75 4.74
C ARG A 357 -10.30 -3.74 5.90
N MET A 358 -9.81 -4.11 7.10
CA MET A 358 -10.61 -4.24 8.32
C MET A 358 -10.59 -2.99 9.20
N LYS A 359 -9.65 -2.07 8.98
CA LYS A 359 -9.52 -0.86 9.79
C LYS A 359 -10.66 0.12 9.50
N PRO A 360 -11.48 0.50 10.51
CA PRO A 360 -12.51 1.51 10.32
C PRO A 360 -11.93 2.88 9.96
N TYR A 361 -12.65 3.63 9.14
CA TYR A 361 -12.37 5.03 8.90
C TYR A 361 -12.75 5.86 10.15
N THR A 362 -11.92 6.86 10.50
CA THR A 362 -12.13 7.71 11.69
C THR A 362 -12.20 9.19 11.37
N ASP A 363 -11.52 9.63 10.29
CA ASP A 363 -11.27 11.07 10.03
C ASP A 363 -11.83 11.53 8.69
N CYS A 364 -12.84 10.85 8.16
CA CYS A 364 -13.48 11.27 6.92
C CYS A 364 -14.34 12.51 7.14
N ARG A 365 -14.15 13.54 6.28
CA ARG A 365 -14.83 14.83 6.38
C ARG A 365 -15.78 15.06 5.21
N LYS A 366 -16.70 16.03 5.36
CA LYS A 366 -17.67 16.46 4.35
C LYS A 366 -18.49 15.28 3.82
N HIS A 367 -18.65 15.18 2.51
CA HIS A 367 -19.41 14.12 1.83
C HIS A 367 -18.88 12.68 2.05
N ARG A 368 -17.73 12.50 2.71
CA ARG A 368 -17.18 11.18 3.06
C ARG A 368 -17.42 10.79 4.52
N SER A 369 -18.02 11.64 5.33
CA SER A 369 -18.22 11.38 6.77
C SER A 369 -19.02 10.11 7.05
N TYR A 370 -19.90 9.70 6.13
CA TYR A 370 -20.65 8.43 6.23
C TYR A 370 -19.77 7.17 6.31
N LYS A 371 -18.49 7.26 5.94
CA LYS A 371 -17.54 6.14 6.03
C LYS A 371 -17.02 5.91 7.45
N ASN A 372 -17.10 6.91 8.32
CA ASN A 372 -16.56 6.80 9.68
C ASN A 372 -17.28 5.71 10.46
N GLY A 373 -16.51 4.92 11.18
CA GLY A 373 -16.97 3.74 11.90
C GLY A 373 -17.04 2.46 11.07
N TYR A 374 -17.00 2.56 9.74
CA TYR A 374 -17.02 1.39 8.85
C TYR A 374 -15.63 1.10 8.27
N SER A 375 -15.28 -0.16 8.18
CA SER A 375 -14.08 -0.60 7.47
C SER A 375 -14.31 -0.65 5.94
N PRO A 376 -13.24 -0.63 5.11
CA PRO A 376 -13.37 -0.80 3.67
C PRO A 376 -14.17 -2.04 3.25
N LEU A 377 -13.95 -3.19 3.90
CA LEU A 377 -14.71 -4.41 3.63
C LEU A 377 -16.19 -4.31 3.99
N GLN A 378 -16.55 -3.62 5.10
CA GLN A 378 -17.94 -3.38 5.47
C GLN A 378 -18.63 -2.48 4.44
N LEU A 379 -17.94 -1.45 3.93
CA LEU A 379 -18.48 -0.58 2.87
C LEU A 379 -18.75 -1.33 1.57
N CYS A 380 -17.99 -2.39 1.28
CA CYS A 380 -18.26 -3.31 0.17
C CYS A 380 -19.36 -4.34 0.46
N LYS A 381 -20.06 -4.24 1.60
CA LYS A 381 -21.09 -5.21 2.02
C LYS A 381 -20.56 -6.66 2.06
N ALA A 382 -19.29 -6.85 2.39
CA ALA A 382 -18.65 -8.14 2.48
C ALA A 382 -19.21 -8.96 3.66
N LYS A 383 -19.28 -10.28 3.53
CA LYS A 383 -19.70 -11.20 4.59
C LYS A 383 -18.55 -11.40 5.59
N ILE A 384 -18.52 -10.61 6.65
CA ILE A 384 -17.47 -10.62 7.66
C ILE A 384 -17.94 -11.42 8.88
N LYS A 385 -17.21 -12.49 9.24
CA LYS A 385 -17.53 -13.38 10.39
C LYS A 385 -16.96 -12.87 11.72
N THR A 386 -16.01 -11.95 11.73
CA THR A 386 -15.36 -11.42 12.93
C THR A 386 -14.89 -10.00 12.72
N ASN A 387 -15.01 -9.17 13.76
CA ASN A 387 -14.46 -7.80 13.76
C ASN A 387 -12.99 -7.76 14.19
N ASP A 388 -12.42 -8.86 14.68
CA ASP A 388 -11.00 -8.97 15.00
C ASP A 388 -10.20 -9.18 13.70
N TRP A 389 -9.53 -8.15 13.25
CA TRP A 389 -8.78 -8.16 11.99
C TRP A 389 -7.65 -9.20 11.96
N VAL A 390 -7.05 -9.53 13.11
CA VAL A 390 -5.99 -10.54 13.17
C VAL A 390 -6.57 -11.94 12.99
N LYS A 391 -7.71 -12.25 13.66
CA LYS A 391 -8.43 -13.50 13.43
C LYS A 391 -8.96 -13.61 12.01
N PHE A 392 -9.44 -12.49 11.46
CA PHE A 392 -9.86 -12.41 10.07
C PHE A 392 -8.72 -12.74 9.09
N SER A 393 -7.54 -12.19 9.33
CA SER A 393 -6.40 -12.26 8.40
C SER A 393 -5.65 -13.58 8.43
N LEU A 394 -5.74 -14.35 9.52
CA LEU A 394 -4.97 -15.57 9.71
C LEU A 394 -5.87 -16.80 9.64
N ASN A 395 -5.45 -17.81 8.89
CA ASN A 395 -6.09 -19.12 8.82
C ASN A 395 -5.75 -19.94 10.09
N TYR A 396 -6.44 -19.68 11.24
CA TYR A 396 -6.31 -20.45 12.47
C TYR A 396 -7.67 -20.99 12.91
#